data_17f2bf14fce2fb9d468d8bd29f652a29
#
_entry.id   17f2bf14fce2fb9d468d8bd29f652a29
#
_cell.length_a   1.000
_cell.length_b   1.000
_cell.length_c   1.000
_cell.angle_alpha   90.00
_cell.angle_beta   90.00
_cell.angle_gamma   90.00
#
_symmetry.space_group_name_H-M   'P 1'
#
loop_
_entity.id
_entity.type
_entity.pdbx_description
1 polymer ?
#
loop_
_entity_poly.entity_id
_entity_poly.type
_entity_poly.pdbx_seq_one_letter_code
_entity_poly.pdbx_strand_id
1 'polypeptide(L)'
;IVDGRGVRAALTLGAGAAQIGTAFLACTESGTNQAHRDMLFTAAARETALTRSYTGRLARGIRNRWVSEMAARETELPPFPVQSWFFGAIKAAALKAGREDLVSLYAGQSAPNLKHRSAIALMDDLIGDLESVRAA
;
A
#
# COMPACT_ATOMS: atom_id res chain seq x y z
N ILE A 1 -1.74 3.30 9.20
CA ILE A 1 -0.95 2.88 10.37
C ILE A 1 0.20 2.03 9.85
N VAL A 2 1.43 2.29 10.31
CA VAL A 2 2.66 1.60 9.87
C VAL A 2 3.64 1.34 11.01
N ASP A 3 3.35 1.80 12.22
CA ASP A 3 4.17 1.64 13.42
C ASP A 3 3.31 1.45 14.68
N GLY A 4 3.93 1.06 15.79
CA GLY A 4 3.24 0.79 17.06
C GLY A 4 2.63 2.05 17.68
N ARG A 5 3.21 3.23 17.45
CA ARG A 5 2.62 4.50 17.91
C ARG A 5 1.25 4.75 17.28
N GLY A 6 1.12 4.47 15.97
CA GLY A 6 -0.15 4.57 15.25
C GLY A 6 -1.18 3.55 15.74
N VAL A 7 -0.76 2.33 16.06
CA VAL A 7 -1.63 1.30 16.67
C VAL A 7 -2.13 1.80 18.03
N ARG A 8 -1.23 2.25 18.87
CA ARG A 8 -1.54 2.78 20.19
C ARG A 8 -2.53 3.94 20.14
N ALA A 9 -2.29 4.90 19.25
CA ALA A 9 -3.19 6.04 19.07
C ALA A 9 -4.61 5.58 18.68
N ALA A 10 -4.73 4.63 17.77
CA ALA A 10 -6.03 4.09 17.36
C ALA A 10 -6.76 3.40 18.52
N LEU A 11 -6.06 2.57 19.29
CA LEU A 11 -6.63 1.88 20.46
C LEU A 11 -7.04 2.89 21.55
N THR A 12 -6.24 3.92 21.81
CA THR A 12 -6.55 4.99 22.76
C THR A 12 -7.81 5.77 22.35
N LEU A 13 -8.02 5.94 21.05
CA LEU A 13 -9.24 6.56 20.50
C LEU A 13 -10.46 5.62 20.50
N GLY A 14 -10.35 4.41 21.05
CA GLY A 14 -11.45 3.47 21.19
C GLY A 14 -11.58 2.45 20.07
N ALA A 15 -10.60 2.33 19.16
CA ALA A 15 -10.62 1.25 18.17
C ALA A 15 -10.45 -0.11 18.84
N GLY A 16 -11.23 -1.11 18.44
CA GLY A 16 -11.10 -2.49 18.94
C GLY A 16 -9.86 -3.22 18.38
N ALA A 17 -9.35 -2.76 17.23
CA ALA A 17 -8.14 -3.30 16.58
C ALA A 17 -7.58 -2.30 15.56
N ALA A 18 -6.35 -2.53 15.10
CA ALA A 18 -5.72 -1.77 14.02
C ALA A 18 -5.36 -2.72 12.86
N GLN A 19 -5.79 -2.37 11.63
CA GLN A 19 -5.42 -3.09 10.43
C GLN A 19 -4.19 -2.45 9.79
N ILE A 20 -3.15 -3.26 9.56
CA ILE A 20 -1.90 -2.82 8.96
C ILE A 20 -1.69 -3.57 7.65
N GLY A 21 -1.70 -2.86 6.51
CA GLY A 21 -1.48 -3.44 5.19
C GLY A 21 -0.12 -3.04 4.61
N THR A 22 0.09 -1.74 4.40
CA THR A 22 1.24 -1.21 3.66
C THR A 22 2.58 -1.58 4.30
N ALA A 23 2.68 -1.60 5.63
CA ALA A 23 3.92 -1.98 6.30
C ALA A 23 4.29 -3.46 6.03
N PHE A 24 3.31 -4.36 6.00
CA PHE A 24 3.55 -5.76 5.63
C PHE A 24 3.80 -5.93 4.13
N LEU A 25 3.17 -5.14 3.25
CA LEU A 25 3.52 -5.14 1.82
C LEU A 25 4.99 -4.79 1.57
N ALA A 26 5.56 -3.95 2.41
CA ALA A 26 6.95 -3.51 2.32
C ALA A 26 7.98 -4.57 2.77
N CYS A 27 7.52 -5.61 3.48
CA CYS A 27 8.39 -6.66 3.98
C CYS A 27 8.80 -7.66 2.90
N THR A 28 10.01 -8.18 3.00
CA THR A 28 10.57 -9.18 2.06
C THR A 28 9.79 -10.49 2.08
N GLU A 29 9.16 -10.80 3.19
CA GLU A 29 8.34 -12.01 3.40
C GLU A 29 6.95 -11.89 2.71
N SER A 30 6.56 -10.70 2.24
CA SER A 30 5.30 -10.53 1.51
C SER A 30 5.39 -11.08 0.09
N GLY A 31 4.26 -11.48 -0.49
CA GLY A 31 4.16 -11.83 -1.91
C GLY A 31 4.24 -10.65 -2.89
N THR A 32 4.52 -9.45 -2.39
CA THR A 32 4.66 -8.23 -3.21
C THR A 32 5.92 -8.33 -4.09
N ASN A 33 5.84 -7.91 -5.35
CA ASN A 33 7.01 -7.87 -6.22
C ASN A 33 8.03 -6.82 -5.75
N GLN A 34 9.30 -7.00 -6.15
CA GLN A 34 10.40 -6.16 -5.67
C GLN A 34 10.21 -4.68 -6.03
N ALA A 35 9.78 -4.40 -7.26
CA ALA A 35 9.53 -3.04 -7.74
C ALA A 35 8.54 -2.28 -6.85
N HIS A 36 7.44 -2.92 -6.49
CA HIS A 36 6.47 -2.32 -5.58
C HIS A 36 7.05 -2.07 -4.18
N ARG A 37 7.81 -3.05 -3.63
CA ARG A 37 8.47 -2.85 -2.33
C ARG A 37 9.42 -1.67 -2.34
N ASP A 38 10.22 -1.55 -3.39
CA ASP A 38 11.18 -0.46 -3.51
C ASP A 38 10.50 0.91 -3.66
N MET A 39 9.44 1.00 -4.45
CA MET A 39 8.65 2.22 -4.61
C MET A 39 8.05 2.74 -3.29
N LEU A 40 7.69 1.85 -2.36
CA LEU A 40 7.17 2.23 -1.05
C LEU A 40 8.16 3.02 -0.18
N PHE A 41 9.48 2.88 -0.44
CA PHE A 41 10.54 3.60 0.27
C PHE A 41 11.11 4.79 -0.50
N THR A 42 10.51 5.16 -1.62
CA THR A 42 10.91 6.34 -2.40
C THR A 42 10.08 7.58 -2.05
N ALA A 43 10.52 8.73 -2.56
CA ALA A 43 9.75 9.97 -2.45
C ALA A 43 8.35 9.86 -3.10
N ALA A 44 8.16 9.00 -4.10
CA ALA A 44 6.88 8.76 -4.76
C ALA A 44 5.80 8.24 -3.79
N ALA A 45 6.17 7.55 -2.71
CA ALA A 45 5.23 7.09 -1.69
C ALA A 45 4.49 8.23 -0.96
N ARG A 46 4.97 9.48 -1.07
CA ARG A 46 4.29 10.67 -0.53
C ARG A 46 3.08 11.06 -1.36
N GLU A 47 3.05 10.68 -2.64
CA GLU A 47 1.99 11.02 -3.57
C GLU A 47 1.08 9.82 -3.80
N THR A 48 0.09 9.65 -2.95
CA THR A 48 -0.94 8.61 -3.12
C THR A 48 -2.25 9.20 -3.62
N ALA A 49 -2.97 8.43 -4.44
CA ALA A 49 -4.30 8.78 -4.91
C ALA A 49 -5.28 7.62 -4.72
N LEU A 50 -6.56 7.95 -4.56
CA LEU A 50 -7.64 6.99 -4.68
C LEU A 50 -7.92 6.75 -6.16
N THR A 51 -8.13 5.49 -6.55
CA THR A 51 -8.44 5.11 -7.93
C THR A 51 -9.29 3.85 -8.00
N ARG A 52 -10.10 3.76 -9.04
CA ARG A 52 -10.82 2.53 -9.43
C ARG A 52 -10.10 1.79 -10.56
N SER A 53 -9.05 2.37 -11.12
CA SER A 53 -8.41 1.90 -12.35
C SER A 53 -7.72 0.53 -12.23
N TYR A 54 -7.44 0.06 -11.02
CA TYR A 54 -6.85 -1.27 -10.82
C TYR A 54 -7.87 -2.39 -10.88
N THR A 55 -9.02 -2.22 -10.21
CA THR A 55 -9.96 -3.33 -10.03
C THR A 55 -11.42 -2.98 -10.28
N GLY A 56 -11.76 -1.70 -10.47
CA GLY A 56 -13.13 -1.20 -10.47
C GLY A 56 -13.65 -0.84 -9.06
N ARG A 57 -12.96 -1.29 -7.99
CA ARG A 57 -13.23 -0.85 -6.61
C ARG A 57 -12.27 0.26 -6.22
N LEU A 58 -12.75 1.19 -5.40
CA LEU A 58 -11.92 2.29 -4.90
C LEU A 58 -10.80 1.76 -4.02
N ALA A 59 -9.58 2.05 -4.39
CA ALA A 59 -8.37 1.67 -3.65
C ALA A 59 -7.37 2.82 -3.66
N ARG A 60 -6.45 2.84 -2.69
CA ARG A 60 -5.38 3.83 -2.66
C ARG A 60 -4.06 3.20 -3.11
N GLY A 61 -3.35 3.93 -3.96
CA GLY A 61 -2.01 3.56 -4.41
C GLY A 61 -1.11 4.76 -4.64
N ILE A 62 0.18 4.51 -4.84
CA ILE A 62 1.13 5.54 -5.28
C ILE A 62 0.67 6.05 -6.65
N ARG A 63 0.68 7.36 -6.81
CA ARG A 63 0.34 8.01 -8.08
C ARG A 63 1.46 7.77 -9.09
N ASN A 64 1.26 6.78 -9.94
CA ASN A 64 2.11 6.52 -11.09
C ASN A 64 1.44 7.01 -12.39
N ARG A 65 2.08 6.75 -13.53
CA ARG A 65 1.55 7.12 -14.84
C ARG A 65 0.17 6.54 -15.09
N TRP A 66 -0.03 5.24 -14.80
CA TRP A 66 -1.33 4.59 -14.99
C TRP A 66 -2.45 5.30 -14.23
N VAL A 67 -2.25 5.57 -12.93
CA VAL A 67 -3.24 6.26 -12.10
C VAL A 67 -3.52 7.66 -12.63
N SER A 68 -2.48 8.39 -13.06
CA SER A 68 -2.61 9.74 -13.55
C SER A 68 -3.36 9.82 -14.89
N GLU A 69 -3.05 8.93 -15.83
CA GLU A 69 -3.72 8.88 -17.14
C GLU A 69 -5.17 8.40 -17.06
N MET A 70 -5.46 7.48 -16.12
CA MET A 70 -6.80 6.96 -15.93
C MET A 70 -7.72 7.85 -15.08
N ALA A 71 -7.19 8.82 -14.36
CA ALA A 71 -7.96 9.67 -13.45
C ALA A 71 -9.14 10.39 -14.14
N ALA A 72 -8.94 10.92 -15.34
CA ALA A 72 -9.98 11.60 -16.10
C ALA A 72 -11.01 10.64 -16.74
N ARG A 73 -10.72 9.34 -16.74
CA ARG A 73 -11.51 8.31 -17.40
C ARG A 73 -12.10 7.27 -16.44
N GLU A 74 -12.04 7.52 -15.13
CA GLU A 74 -12.51 6.53 -14.14
C GLU A 74 -13.98 6.13 -14.29
N THR A 75 -14.83 7.03 -14.79
CA THR A 75 -16.25 6.76 -15.03
C THR A 75 -16.50 5.85 -16.22
N GLU A 76 -15.53 5.70 -17.13
CA GLU A 76 -15.60 4.83 -18.29
C GLU A 76 -15.14 3.39 -17.98
N LEU A 77 -14.50 3.19 -16.82
CA LEU A 77 -13.92 1.90 -16.44
C LEU A 77 -15.01 0.88 -16.07
N PRO A 78 -14.84 -0.38 -16.46
CA PRO A 78 -15.75 -1.44 -16.04
C PRO A 78 -15.78 -1.60 -14.52
N PRO A 79 -16.88 -2.09 -13.95
CA PRO A 79 -16.95 -2.39 -12.53
C PRO A 79 -16.10 -3.62 -12.17
N PHE A 80 -15.87 -3.82 -10.86
CA PHE A 80 -15.29 -5.07 -10.34
C PHE A 80 -16.24 -6.26 -10.66
N PRO A 81 -15.70 -7.43 -11.07
CA PRO A 81 -14.29 -7.79 -11.22
C PRO A 81 -13.73 -7.57 -12.64
N VAL A 82 -14.54 -7.08 -13.58
CA VAL A 82 -14.16 -6.98 -15.00
C VAL A 82 -12.91 -6.11 -15.20
N GLN A 83 -12.88 -4.94 -14.56
CA GLN A 83 -11.69 -4.07 -14.59
C GLN A 83 -10.44 -4.80 -14.09
N SER A 84 -10.57 -5.63 -13.08
CA SER A 84 -9.46 -6.41 -12.53
C SER A 84 -8.85 -7.37 -13.55
N TRP A 85 -9.68 -7.99 -14.40
CA TRP A 85 -9.21 -8.87 -15.48
C TRP A 85 -8.47 -8.11 -16.56
N PHE A 86 -9.04 -7.00 -17.04
CA PHE A 86 -8.38 -6.16 -18.04
C PHE A 86 -7.04 -5.62 -17.54
N PHE A 87 -7.04 -5.03 -16.37
CA PHE A 87 -5.81 -4.49 -15.79
C PHE A 87 -4.78 -5.57 -15.48
N GLY A 88 -5.21 -6.78 -15.12
CA GLY A 88 -4.34 -7.93 -14.88
C GLY A 88 -3.45 -8.26 -16.07
N ALA A 89 -4.00 -8.24 -17.28
CA ALA A 89 -3.24 -8.46 -18.51
C ALA A 89 -2.22 -7.33 -18.77
N ILE A 90 -2.63 -6.07 -18.58
CA ILE A 90 -1.75 -4.90 -18.71
C ILE A 90 -0.61 -4.97 -17.71
N LYS A 91 -0.93 -5.24 -16.42
CA LYS A 91 0.05 -5.37 -15.36
C LYS A 91 1.08 -6.47 -15.66
N ALA A 92 0.63 -7.63 -16.14
CA ALA A 92 1.53 -8.73 -16.48
C ALA A 92 2.50 -8.36 -17.62
N ALA A 93 2.01 -7.66 -18.65
CA ALA A 93 2.85 -7.16 -19.75
C ALA A 93 3.81 -6.07 -19.26
N ALA A 94 3.35 -5.14 -18.43
CA ALA A 94 4.15 -4.07 -17.85
C ALA A 94 5.31 -4.61 -17.01
N LEU A 95 5.05 -5.60 -16.14
CA LEU A 95 6.10 -6.24 -15.34
C LEU A 95 7.16 -6.91 -16.20
N LYS A 96 6.77 -7.61 -17.28
CA LYS A 96 7.73 -8.22 -18.23
C LYS A 96 8.57 -7.18 -18.97
N ALA A 97 8.02 -6.00 -19.21
CA ALA A 97 8.69 -4.89 -19.90
C ALA A 97 9.45 -3.94 -18.94
N GLY A 98 9.50 -4.21 -17.64
CA GLY A 98 10.12 -3.32 -16.65
C GLY A 98 9.39 -1.97 -16.49
N ARG A 99 8.10 -1.91 -16.85
CA ARG A 99 7.28 -0.69 -16.81
C ARG A 99 6.53 -0.59 -15.47
N GLU A 100 7.25 -0.23 -14.42
CA GLU A 100 6.70 -0.07 -13.07
C GLU A 100 5.69 1.08 -12.95
N ASP A 101 5.77 2.04 -13.88
CA ASP A 101 4.84 3.16 -14.01
C ASP A 101 3.41 2.74 -14.45
N LEU A 102 3.23 1.49 -14.88
CA LEU A 102 1.96 0.94 -15.36
C LEU A 102 1.42 -0.22 -14.50
N VAL A 103 1.95 -0.44 -13.30
CA VAL A 103 1.46 -1.50 -12.40
C VAL A 103 0.68 -0.94 -11.21
N SER A 104 -0.05 -1.81 -10.50
CA SER A 104 -0.71 -1.42 -9.25
C SER A 104 0.33 -1.29 -8.13
N LEU A 105 0.38 -0.12 -7.50
CA LEU A 105 1.27 0.19 -6.39
C LEU A 105 0.43 0.58 -5.17
N TYR A 106 -0.25 -0.39 -4.57
CA TYR A 106 -1.08 -0.15 -3.39
C TYR A 106 -0.26 0.44 -2.25
N ALA A 107 -0.74 1.53 -1.67
CA ALA A 107 -0.10 2.20 -0.54
C ALA A 107 -1.11 3.04 0.24
N GLY A 108 -1.08 2.94 1.56
CA GLY A 108 -1.77 3.87 2.43
C GLY A 108 -1.00 5.19 2.57
N GLN A 109 -1.66 6.23 3.08
CA GLN A 109 -1.10 7.57 3.24
C GLN A 109 0.10 7.63 4.19
N SER A 110 0.25 6.63 5.08
CA SER A 110 1.39 6.54 6.01
C SER A 110 2.62 5.86 5.40
N ALA A 111 2.60 5.47 4.12
CA ALA A 111 3.74 4.84 3.46
C ALA A 111 5.08 5.60 3.64
N PRO A 112 5.13 6.95 3.61
CA PRO A 112 6.37 7.68 3.84
C PRO A 112 7.02 7.46 5.22
N ASN A 113 6.28 6.88 6.17
CA ASN A 113 6.77 6.61 7.52
C ASN A 113 7.23 5.15 7.72
N LEU A 114 7.30 4.38 6.65
CA LEU A 114 7.81 3.01 6.69
C LEU A 114 9.29 2.98 7.11
N LYS A 115 9.64 2.01 7.99
CA LYS A 115 10.99 1.85 8.50
C LYS A 115 11.56 0.46 8.20
N HIS A 116 10.71 -0.57 8.26
CA HIS A 116 11.13 -1.96 8.28
C HIS A 116 10.90 -2.63 6.91
N ARG A 117 11.86 -3.49 6.51
CA ARG A 117 11.77 -4.36 5.34
C ARG A 117 11.65 -5.85 5.74
N SER A 118 11.61 -6.15 7.02
CA SER A 118 11.39 -7.48 7.57
C SER A 118 10.14 -7.49 8.44
N ALA A 119 9.32 -8.53 8.30
CA ALA A 119 8.11 -8.71 9.09
C ALA A 119 8.44 -8.94 10.57
N ILE A 120 9.56 -9.60 10.87
CA ILE A 120 10.03 -9.80 12.25
C ILE A 120 10.35 -8.45 12.89
N ALA A 121 11.19 -7.63 12.25
CA ALA A 121 11.56 -6.31 12.78
C ALA A 121 10.33 -5.37 12.89
N LEU A 122 9.37 -5.47 11.98
CA LEU A 122 8.10 -4.76 12.07
C LEU A 122 7.29 -5.20 13.29
N MET A 123 7.18 -6.51 13.53
CA MET A 123 6.44 -7.04 14.68
C MET A 123 7.08 -6.66 16.00
N ASP A 124 8.42 -6.69 16.08
CA ASP A 124 9.16 -6.26 17.28
C ASP A 124 8.90 -4.78 17.60
N ASP A 125 8.92 -3.91 16.59
CA ASP A 125 8.58 -2.47 16.74
C ASP A 125 7.12 -2.28 17.20
N LEU A 126 6.17 -3.02 16.60
CA LEU A 126 4.75 -2.95 16.97
C LEU A 126 4.52 -3.38 18.42
N ILE A 127 5.15 -4.46 18.86
CA ILE A 127 5.01 -5.02 20.23
C ILE A 127 5.69 -4.11 21.24
N GLY A 128 6.92 -3.69 20.96
CA GLY A 128 7.70 -2.82 21.87
C GLY A 128 6.98 -1.49 22.17
N ASP A 129 6.41 -0.87 21.16
CA ASP A 129 5.62 0.35 21.32
C ASP A 129 4.31 0.12 22.13
N LEU A 130 3.71 -1.06 22.05
CA LEU A 130 2.50 -1.39 22.83
C LEU A 130 2.84 -1.70 24.29
N GLU A 131 3.95 -2.36 24.57
CA GLU A 131 4.39 -2.73 25.92
C GLU A 131 4.86 -1.53 26.74
N SER A 132 5.50 -0.55 26.09
CA SER A 132 5.99 0.67 26.76
C SER A 132 4.88 1.49 27.44
N VAL A 133 3.61 1.26 27.10
CA VAL A 133 2.44 1.93 27.73
C VAL A 133 1.91 1.17 28.94
N ARG A 134 2.11 -0.15 28.99
CA ARG A 134 1.68 -0.93 30.15
C ARG A 134 2.57 -0.72 31.36
N ALA A 135 3.76 -0.16 31.14
CA ALA A 135 4.77 0.09 32.16
C ALA A 135 4.79 1.55 32.68
N ALA A 136 3.98 2.45 32.10
CA ALA A 136 3.82 3.85 32.50
C ALA A 136 2.46 4.08 33.18
#